data_4ad6208a4a69dbf6a029521536704b09
#
_entry.id   4ad6208a4a69dbf6a029521536704b09
#
_cell.length_a   1.000
_cell.length_b   1.000
_cell.length_c   1.000
_cell.angle_alpha   90.00
_cell.angle_beta   90.00
_cell.angle_gamma   90.00
#
_symmetry.space_group_name_H-M   'P 1'
#
loop_
_entity.id
_entity.type
_entity.pdbx_description
1 polymer ?
#
loop_
_entity_poly.entity_id
_entity_poly.type
_entity_poly.pdbx_seq_one_letter_code
_entity_poly.pdbx_strand_id
1 'polypeptide(L)'
;MSDKAKSRLMIAGAALCAALFLFSGAMLAREYLDQKQSAEAFAEVADLIKEDVEPPTLELADDPAPKPEELTAFEKYADVYAQNSDLVGWITVPGTRIDYPVMQTKDNPNFYLKHAFDQSYSSYGVPYMQENCDIGISDNLVLYGHHMNNGSMFSDLCKYESEDFYREHKTIRFDTLDSFGEYEVIAAFKTVAYSEEDFKYYHFVNAESAGAFDGYIAECKALALYDTGVSAEYGDQLITLSTCEYSRTNGRMVVVAKLLEE
;
A
#
# COMPACT_ATOMS: atom_id res chain seq x y z
N MET A 1 43.44 7.10 -41.49
CA MET A 1 43.58 7.27 -40.05
C MET A 1 44.83 6.55 -39.65
N SER A 2 45.78 7.22 -38.96
CA SER A 2 47.07 6.59 -38.57
C SER A 2 46.83 5.54 -37.47
N ASP A 3 47.70 4.52 -37.40
CA ASP A 3 47.55 3.43 -36.45
C ASP A 3 47.58 3.96 -34.99
N LYS A 4 48.30 5.06 -34.71
CA LYS A 4 48.27 5.76 -33.44
C LYS A 4 46.89 6.38 -33.13
N ALA A 5 46.15 6.86 -34.12
CA ALA A 5 44.81 7.41 -33.95
C ALA A 5 43.79 6.30 -33.68
N LYS A 6 43.92 5.14 -34.33
CA LYS A 6 43.07 3.95 -34.07
C LYS A 6 43.31 3.42 -32.66
N SER A 7 44.57 3.31 -32.20
CA SER A 7 44.87 2.84 -30.85
C SER A 7 44.33 3.80 -29.78
N ARG A 8 44.43 5.11 -29.95
CA ARG A 8 43.87 6.09 -29.01
C ARG A 8 42.34 6.01 -28.96
N LEU A 9 41.68 5.80 -30.10
CA LEU A 9 40.21 5.62 -30.15
C LEU A 9 39.79 4.33 -29.42
N MET A 10 40.50 3.22 -29.61
CA MET A 10 40.24 1.97 -28.88
C MET A 10 40.42 2.11 -27.37
N ILE A 11 41.49 2.78 -26.94
CA ILE A 11 41.74 3.04 -25.49
C ILE A 11 40.64 3.93 -24.89
N ALA A 12 40.22 4.99 -25.61
CA ALA A 12 39.13 5.86 -25.17
C ALA A 12 37.79 5.10 -25.10
N GLY A 13 37.51 4.24 -26.09
CA GLY A 13 36.33 3.37 -26.08
C GLY A 13 36.34 2.39 -24.92
N ALA A 14 37.45 1.72 -24.65
CA ALA A 14 37.59 0.82 -23.51
C ALA A 14 37.42 1.53 -22.16
N ALA A 15 38.02 2.73 -22.01
CA ALA A 15 37.84 3.55 -20.83
C ALA A 15 36.38 3.97 -20.60
N LEU A 16 35.67 4.36 -21.68
CA LEU A 16 34.25 4.70 -21.59
C LEU A 16 33.40 3.48 -21.19
N CYS A 17 33.64 2.31 -21.78
CA CYS A 17 32.96 1.07 -21.41
C CYS A 17 33.22 0.70 -19.94
N ALA A 18 34.46 0.82 -19.46
CA ALA A 18 34.81 0.58 -18.06
C ALA A 18 34.09 1.57 -17.11
N ALA A 19 34.04 2.86 -17.47
CA ALA A 19 33.32 3.85 -16.70
C ALA A 19 31.81 3.58 -16.62
N LEU A 20 31.19 3.20 -17.76
CA LEU A 20 29.76 2.82 -17.80
C LEU A 20 29.51 1.55 -16.97
N PHE A 21 30.37 0.57 -17.01
CA PHE A 21 30.27 -0.65 -16.22
C PHE A 21 30.35 -0.34 -14.71
N LEU A 22 31.32 0.45 -14.28
CA LEU A 22 31.46 0.88 -12.89
C LEU A 22 30.27 1.70 -12.41
N PHE A 23 29.78 2.62 -13.24
CA PHE A 23 28.59 3.42 -12.94
C PHE A 23 27.34 2.53 -12.81
N SER A 24 27.12 1.60 -13.74
CA SER A 24 25.98 0.66 -13.66
C SER A 24 26.10 -0.24 -12.43
N GLY A 25 27.30 -0.72 -12.10
CA GLY A 25 27.54 -1.51 -10.88
C GLY A 25 27.24 -0.71 -9.60
N ALA A 26 27.65 0.55 -9.56
CA ALA A 26 27.34 1.42 -8.42
C ALA A 26 25.84 1.69 -8.27
N MET A 27 25.12 1.88 -9.38
CA MET A 27 23.66 2.05 -9.38
C MET A 27 22.95 0.80 -8.87
N LEU A 28 23.34 -0.39 -9.32
CA LEU A 28 22.78 -1.66 -8.84
C LEU A 28 23.07 -1.91 -7.36
N ALA A 29 24.31 -1.60 -6.92
CA ALA A 29 24.66 -1.72 -5.51
C ALA A 29 23.86 -0.77 -4.63
N ARG A 30 23.63 0.47 -5.08
CA ARG A 30 22.78 1.44 -4.39
C ARG A 30 21.34 0.93 -4.29
N GLU A 31 20.75 0.47 -5.40
CA GLU A 31 19.38 -0.08 -5.42
C GLU A 31 19.23 -1.26 -4.46
N TYR A 32 20.21 -2.16 -4.44
CA TYR A 32 20.23 -3.30 -3.51
C TYR A 32 20.29 -2.85 -2.04
N LEU A 33 21.14 -1.84 -1.73
CA LEU A 33 21.23 -1.29 -0.38
C LEU A 33 19.95 -0.58 0.04
N ASP A 34 19.36 0.22 -0.85
CA ASP A 34 18.07 0.90 -0.59
C ASP A 34 16.95 -0.13 -0.33
N GLN A 35 16.90 -1.21 -1.13
CA GLN A 35 15.95 -2.31 -0.91
C GLN A 35 16.13 -2.96 0.46
N LYS A 36 17.37 -3.29 0.81
CA LYS A 36 17.67 -3.95 2.08
C LYS A 36 17.33 -3.06 3.26
N GLN A 37 17.73 -1.80 3.21
CA GLN A 37 17.44 -0.81 4.26
C GLN A 37 15.93 -0.60 4.44
N SER A 38 15.18 -0.50 3.33
CA SER A 38 13.72 -0.38 3.39
C SER A 38 13.06 -1.60 4.04
N ALA A 39 13.48 -2.81 3.67
CA ALA A 39 12.94 -4.04 4.25
C ALA A 39 13.26 -4.19 5.74
N GLU A 40 14.49 -3.86 6.16
CA GLU A 40 14.91 -3.87 7.57
C GLU A 40 14.11 -2.84 8.38
N ALA A 41 13.93 -1.61 7.86
CA ALA A 41 13.16 -0.57 8.52
C ALA A 41 11.69 -0.98 8.73
N PHE A 42 11.04 -1.61 7.75
CA PHE A 42 9.67 -2.10 7.93
C PHE A 42 9.58 -3.26 8.92
N ALA A 43 10.56 -4.17 8.95
CA ALA A 43 10.62 -5.23 9.95
C ALA A 43 10.76 -4.66 11.37
N GLU A 44 11.65 -3.68 11.58
CA GLU A 44 11.81 -2.99 12.86
C GLU A 44 10.51 -2.30 13.31
N VAL A 45 9.78 -1.67 12.39
CA VAL A 45 8.48 -1.03 12.69
C VAL A 45 7.42 -2.08 13.01
N ALA A 46 7.38 -3.20 12.29
CA ALA A 46 6.45 -4.29 12.55
C ALA A 46 6.69 -4.96 13.91
N ASP A 47 7.95 -5.07 14.35
CA ASP A 47 8.31 -5.63 15.66
C ASP A 47 7.80 -4.78 16.84
N LEU A 48 7.35 -3.53 16.60
CA LEU A 48 6.74 -2.68 17.62
C LEU A 48 5.25 -2.93 17.83
N ILE A 49 4.62 -3.69 16.94
CA ILE A 49 3.20 -4.02 17.05
C ILE A 49 3.02 -4.99 18.20
N LYS A 50 2.16 -4.63 19.14
CA LYS A 50 1.84 -5.51 20.28
C LYS A 50 0.96 -6.66 19.80
N GLU A 51 1.32 -7.86 20.24
CA GLU A 51 0.47 -9.04 20.10
C GLU A 51 -0.46 -9.15 21.31
N ASP A 52 -1.63 -9.77 21.11
CA ASP A 52 -2.54 -10.09 22.19
C ASP A 52 -1.83 -10.97 23.23
N VAL A 53 -1.93 -10.60 24.50
CA VAL A 53 -1.27 -11.34 25.57
C VAL A 53 -2.08 -12.61 25.84
N GLU A 54 -1.54 -13.77 25.44
CA GLU A 54 -2.08 -15.04 25.93
C GLU A 54 -1.97 -15.07 27.46
N PRO A 55 -3.07 -15.35 28.20
CA PRO A 55 -2.99 -15.46 29.64
C PRO A 55 -2.02 -16.60 30.00
N PRO A 56 -1.20 -16.43 31.05
CA PRO A 56 -0.29 -17.49 31.47
C PRO A 56 -1.10 -18.76 31.78
N THR A 57 -0.73 -19.86 31.16
CA THR A 57 -1.33 -21.18 31.43
C THR A 57 -1.01 -21.58 32.87
N LEU A 58 -1.84 -21.16 33.83
CA LEU A 58 -1.81 -21.70 35.19
C LEU A 58 -2.61 -23.00 35.18
N GLU A 59 -1.89 -24.10 35.08
CA GLU A 59 -2.46 -25.40 35.42
C GLU A 59 -2.89 -25.36 36.91
N LEU A 60 -4.18 -25.63 37.19
CA LEU A 60 -4.83 -25.81 38.47
C LEU A 60 -5.73 -24.65 38.92
N ALA A 61 -6.97 -24.62 38.43
CA ALA A 61 -8.19 -24.34 39.21
C ALA A 61 -9.43 -24.56 38.35
N ASP A 62 -10.49 -25.10 38.93
CA ASP A 62 -11.83 -25.32 38.33
C ASP A 62 -12.61 -24.00 38.05
N ASP A 63 -11.91 -22.90 37.84
CA ASP A 63 -12.50 -21.62 37.42
C ASP A 63 -12.25 -21.37 35.93
N PRO A 64 -13.24 -20.92 35.15
CA PRO A 64 -13.03 -20.61 33.75
C PRO A 64 -11.89 -19.58 33.61
N ALA A 65 -10.86 -19.93 32.86
CA ALA A 65 -9.73 -19.05 32.61
C ALA A 65 -10.24 -17.65 32.20
N PRO A 66 -9.66 -16.56 32.73
CA PRO A 66 -10.03 -15.22 32.31
C PRO A 66 -9.81 -15.12 30.76
N LYS A 67 -10.81 -14.59 30.08
CA LYS A 67 -10.69 -14.29 28.66
C LYS A 67 -9.43 -13.43 28.44
N PRO A 68 -8.63 -13.68 27.37
CA PRO A 68 -7.55 -12.78 27.02
C PRO A 68 -8.10 -11.35 26.94
N GLU A 69 -7.38 -10.41 27.50
CA GLU A 69 -7.72 -8.99 27.37
C GLU A 69 -7.30 -8.61 25.95
N GLU A 70 -8.28 -8.47 25.04
CA GLU A 70 -8.08 -8.07 23.66
C GLU A 70 -7.60 -6.61 23.64
N LEU A 71 -6.46 -6.35 23.00
CA LEU A 71 -5.93 -5.00 22.86
C LEU A 71 -6.87 -4.16 21.99
N THR A 72 -7.06 -2.91 22.37
CA THR A 72 -7.66 -1.91 21.47
C THR A 72 -6.71 -1.64 20.28
N ALA A 73 -7.25 -1.13 19.18
CA ALA A 73 -6.43 -0.78 18.03
C ALA A 73 -5.32 0.22 18.40
N PHE A 74 -5.62 1.21 19.23
CA PHE A 74 -4.60 2.15 19.71
C PHE A 74 -3.51 1.47 20.53
N GLU A 75 -3.86 0.60 21.46
CA GLU A 75 -2.88 -0.11 22.29
C GLU A 75 -1.94 -0.99 21.45
N LYS A 76 -2.49 -1.63 20.41
CA LYS A 76 -1.73 -2.45 19.46
C LYS A 76 -0.67 -1.65 18.72
N TYR A 77 -0.99 -0.43 18.28
CA TYR A 77 -0.11 0.39 17.45
C TYR A 77 0.54 1.57 18.19
N ALA A 78 0.37 1.70 19.51
CA ALA A 78 0.84 2.85 20.30
C ALA A 78 2.34 3.09 20.16
N ASP A 79 3.17 2.04 20.17
CA ASP A 79 4.62 2.16 20.09
C ASP A 79 5.09 2.55 18.69
N VAL A 80 4.35 2.13 17.64
CA VAL A 80 4.56 2.58 16.26
C VAL A 80 4.20 4.05 16.12
N TYR A 81 3.03 4.46 16.64
CA TYR A 81 2.56 5.85 16.63
C TYR A 81 3.51 6.79 17.41
N ALA A 82 4.07 6.31 18.53
CA ALA A 82 5.01 7.09 19.32
C ALA A 82 6.31 7.43 18.57
N GLN A 83 6.72 6.60 17.58
CA GLN A 83 7.87 6.89 16.73
C GLN A 83 7.56 7.87 15.60
N ASN A 84 6.34 7.81 15.06
CA ASN A 84 5.90 8.74 14.02
C ASN A 84 4.40 8.96 14.09
N SER A 85 3.99 10.15 14.54
CA SER A 85 2.59 10.55 14.73
C SER A 85 1.80 10.78 13.42
N ASP A 86 2.46 10.71 12.26
CA ASP A 86 1.77 10.70 10.96
C ASP A 86 1.13 9.34 10.64
N LEU A 87 1.36 8.31 11.49
CA LEU A 87 0.70 7.02 11.39
C LEU A 87 -0.82 7.18 11.53
N VAL A 88 -1.57 6.63 10.59
CA VAL A 88 -3.04 6.60 10.63
C VAL A 88 -3.62 5.21 10.69
N GLY A 89 -2.81 4.18 10.48
CA GLY A 89 -3.23 2.79 10.56
C GLY A 89 -2.21 1.81 9.98
N TRP A 90 -2.66 0.56 9.84
CA TRP A 90 -1.87 -0.54 9.30
C TRP A 90 -2.67 -1.32 8.27
N ILE A 91 -2.10 -1.52 7.07
CA ILE A 91 -2.74 -2.23 5.96
C ILE A 91 -2.14 -3.61 5.77
N THR A 92 -2.97 -4.64 5.72
CA THR A 92 -2.55 -6.02 5.45
C THR A 92 -3.47 -6.65 4.42
N VAL A 93 -2.89 -7.29 3.40
CA VAL A 93 -3.62 -8.20 2.52
C VAL A 93 -3.10 -9.62 2.80
N PRO A 94 -3.87 -10.45 3.54
CA PRO A 94 -3.40 -11.75 3.97
C PRO A 94 -2.91 -12.63 2.81
N GLY A 95 -1.77 -13.32 2.99
CA GLY A 95 -1.17 -14.16 1.97
C GLY A 95 -0.37 -13.41 0.89
N THR A 96 -0.22 -12.10 1.02
CA THR A 96 0.59 -11.26 0.14
C THR A 96 1.73 -10.60 0.92
N ARG A 97 2.51 -9.74 0.24
CA ARG A 97 3.55 -8.91 0.86
C ARG A 97 3.05 -7.57 1.36
N ILE A 98 1.75 -7.28 1.19
CA ILE A 98 1.17 -6.03 1.67
C ILE A 98 0.90 -6.19 3.17
N ASP A 99 1.81 -5.61 3.96
CA ASP A 99 1.78 -5.60 5.43
C ASP A 99 2.61 -4.40 5.90
N TYR A 100 1.98 -3.22 5.96
CA TYR A 100 2.68 -1.95 6.09
C TYR A 100 1.93 -0.94 6.95
N PRO A 101 2.67 -0.03 7.65
CA PRO A 101 2.06 1.17 8.20
C PRO A 101 1.49 2.04 7.08
N VAL A 102 0.42 2.77 7.40
CA VAL A 102 -0.16 3.78 6.51
C VAL A 102 -0.01 5.14 7.17
N MET A 103 0.56 6.07 6.42
CA MET A 103 0.88 7.41 6.88
C MET A 103 -0.08 8.42 6.27
N GLN A 104 -0.25 9.59 6.92
CA GLN A 104 -0.95 10.73 6.30
C GLN A 104 -0.32 12.04 6.71
N THR A 105 -0.12 12.93 5.72
CA THR A 105 0.25 14.33 5.93
C THR A 105 -0.72 15.22 5.16
N LYS A 106 -1.62 15.92 5.87
CA LYS A 106 -2.65 16.77 5.24
C LYS A 106 -2.07 18.03 4.60
N ASP A 107 -1.06 18.61 5.25
CA ASP A 107 -0.45 19.88 4.81
C ASP A 107 0.68 19.67 3.77
N ASN A 108 1.14 18.45 3.56
CA ASN A 108 2.18 18.12 2.60
C ASN A 108 1.80 16.84 1.82
N PRO A 109 0.82 16.92 0.89
CA PRO A 109 0.36 15.78 0.12
C PRO A 109 1.51 15.03 -0.56
N ASN A 110 1.40 13.70 -0.59
CA ASN A 110 2.40 12.82 -1.18
C ASN A 110 3.81 12.84 -0.52
N PHE A 111 3.95 13.37 0.70
CA PHE A 111 5.23 13.37 1.41
C PHE A 111 5.83 11.96 1.45
N TYR A 112 5.05 10.96 1.87
CA TYR A 112 5.47 9.57 1.99
C TYR A 112 5.66 8.82 0.66
N LEU A 113 5.36 9.45 -0.47
CA LEU A 113 5.76 8.93 -1.79
C LEU A 113 7.28 8.79 -1.93
N LYS A 114 8.06 9.63 -1.22
CA LYS A 114 9.53 9.69 -1.29
C LYS A 114 10.21 9.73 0.07
N HIS A 115 9.50 9.39 1.14
CA HIS A 115 10.06 9.35 2.49
C HIS A 115 9.72 8.03 3.18
N ALA A 116 10.70 7.51 3.92
CA ALA A 116 10.56 6.34 4.78
C ALA A 116 9.71 6.67 6.02
N PHE A 117 9.43 5.66 6.85
CA PHE A 117 8.68 5.81 8.09
C PHE A 117 9.34 6.81 9.07
N ASP A 118 10.67 6.87 9.10
CA ASP A 118 11.47 7.83 9.90
C ASP A 118 11.58 9.24 9.25
N GLN A 119 10.80 9.48 8.20
CA GLN A 119 10.80 10.73 7.41
C GLN A 119 12.08 10.99 6.61
N SER A 120 13.06 10.10 6.61
CA SER A 120 14.22 10.20 5.73
C SER A 120 13.83 9.95 4.27
N TYR A 121 14.65 10.45 3.33
CA TYR A 121 14.40 10.20 1.91
C TYR A 121 14.49 8.70 1.59
N SER A 122 13.48 8.18 0.90
CA SER A 122 13.43 6.80 0.41
C SER A 122 12.78 6.74 -0.96
N SER A 123 13.38 6.02 -1.90
CA SER A 123 12.75 5.75 -3.19
C SER A 123 11.58 4.75 -3.09
N TYR A 124 11.51 4.01 -2.00
CA TYR A 124 10.44 3.05 -1.69
C TYR A 124 9.20 3.74 -1.10
N GLY A 125 9.39 4.85 -0.39
CA GLY A 125 8.29 5.50 0.33
C GLY A 125 7.66 4.61 1.41
N VAL A 126 6.48 5.01 1.85
CA VAL A 126 5.58 4.24 2.73
C VAL A 126 4.17 4.36 2.15
N PRO A 127 3.30 3.35 2.21
CA PRO A 127 1.89 3.51 1.88
C PRO A 127 1.26 4.68 2.65
N TYR A 128 0.48 5.49 1.96
CA TYR A 128 -0.10 6.69 2.55
C TYR A 128 -1.53 6.94 2.10
N MET A 129 -2.29 7.56 2.97
CA MET A 129 -3.67 7.96 2.73
C MET A 129 -3.73 9.34 2.09
N GLN A 130 -4.68 9.53 1.17
CA GLN A 130 -4.92 10.80 0.51
C GLN A 130 -5.21 11.91 1.53
N GLU A 131 -4.72 13.10 1.28
CA GLU A 131 -4.74 14.22 2.24
C GLU A 131 -6.14 14.70 2.66
N ASN A 132 -7.14 14.53 1.79
CA ASN A 132 -8.54 14.93 2.05
C ASN A 132 -9.42 13.80 2.58
N CYS A 133 -8.83 12.62 2.91
CA CYS A 133 -9.52 11.56 3.62
C CYS A 133 -9.47 11.81 5.14
N ASP A 134 -10.59 11.60 5.80
CA ASP A 134 -10.75 11.68 7.25
C ASP A 134 -11.31 10.35 7.79
N ILE A 135 -10.54 9.65 8.64
CA ILE A 135 -10.97 8.40 9.27
C ILE A 135 -12.23 8.65 10.11
N GLY A 136 -13.21 7.77 9.99
CA GLY A 136 -14.50 7.87 10.67
C GLY A 136 -15.46 8.92 10.10
N ILE A 137 -15.09 9.64 9.04
CA ILE A 137 -15.92 10.67 8.40
C ILE A 137 -16.09 10.37 6.91
N SER A 138 -14.98 10.07 6.21
CA SER A 138 -15.00 9.85 4.77
C SER A 138 -15.68 8.54 4.40
N ASP A 139 -16.52 8.56 3.36
CA ASP A 139 -17.16 7.36 2.83
C ASP A 139 -16.14 6.44 2.14
N ASN A 140 -15.01 6.97 1.66
CA ASN A 140 -13.96 6.21 0.99
C ASN A 140 -12.57 6.69 1.41
N LEU A 141 -11.77 5.79 1.95
CA LEU A 141 -10.37 6.03 2.29
C LEU A 141 -9.49 5.60 1.12
N VAL A 142 -8.81 6.56 0.48
CA VAL A 142 -7.95 6.29 -0.68
C VAL A 142 -6.49 6.15 -0.23
N LEU A 143 -5.91 4.96 -0.44
CA LEU A 143 -4.55 4.62 -0.06
C LEU A 143 -3.67 4.41 -1.30
N TYR A 144 -2.49 4.98 -1.26
CA TYR A 144 -1.48 4.88 -2.31
C TYR A 144 -0.24 4.12 -1.83
N GLY A 145 0.34 3.33 -2.69
CA GLY A 145 1.63 2.69 -2.45
C GLY A 145 2.35 2.42 -3.77
N HIS A 146 3.67 2.42 -3.72
CA HIS A 146 4.49 2.13 -4.90
C HIS A 146 4.30 0.71 -5.42
N HIS A 147 4.46 0.54 -6.72
CA HIS A 147 4.75 -0.74 -7.35
C HIS A 147 6.26 -0.86 -7.55
N MET A 148 6.91 -1.67 -6.74
CA MET A 148 8.35 -1.88 -6.80
C MET A 148 8.70 -3.13 -7.60
N ASN A 149 9.78 -3.07 -8.39
CA ASN A 149 10.21 -4.20 -9.23
C ASN A 149 10.58 -5.46 -8.42
N ASN A 150 10.95 -5.30 -7.16
CA ASN A 150 11.24 -6.41 -6.25
C ASN A 150 9.97 -7.03 -5.63
N GLY A 151 8.79 -6.52 -5.96
CA GLY A 151 7.49 -7.00 -5.48
C GLY A 151 7.09 -6.50 -4.10
N SER A 152 7.81 -5.52 -3.51
CA SER A 152 7.43 -4.88 -2.24
C SER A 152 6.38 -3.78 -2.43
N MET A 153 5.97 -3.16 -1.35
CA MET A 153 4.92 -2.14 -1.30
C MET A 153 3.59 -2.69 -1.84
N PHE A 154 2.89 -1.94 -2.67
CA PHE A 154 1.60 -2.33 -3.25
C PHE A 154 1.74 -3.11 -4.57
N SER A 155 2.91 -3.67 -4.88
CA SER A 155 3.13 -4.42 -6.13
C SER A 155 2.16 -5.61 -6.27
N ASP A 156 1.82 -6.27 -5.16
CA ASP A 156 0.92 -7.42 -5.16
C ASP A 156 -0.53 -7.05 -5.52
N LEU A 157 -0.93 -5.77 -5.49
CA LEU A 157 -2.23 -5.34 -6.03
C LEU A 157 -2.38 -5.66 -7.52
N CYS A 158 -1.29 -5.65 -8.29
CA CYS A 158 -1.36 -6.00 -9.70
C CYS A 158 -1.72 -7.49 -9.95
N LYS A 159 -1.58 -8.34 -8.94
CA LYS A 159 -2.02 -9.75 -9.02
C LYS A 159 -3.54 -9.89 -9.05
N TYR A 160 -4.30 -8.89 -8.56
CA TYR A 160 -5.75 -8.84 -8.70
C TYR A 160 -6.22 -8.70 -10.17
N GLU A 161 -5.31 -8.64 -11.13
CA GLU A 161 -5.63 -8.86 -12.54
C GLU A 161 -6.18 -10.29 -12.78
N SER A 162 -5.82 -11.25 -11.93
CA SER A 162 -6.30 -12.64 -11.95
C SER A 162 -7.49 -12.82 -11.02
N GLU A 163 -8.60 -13.33 -11.54
CA GLU A 163 -9.75 -13.72 -10.75
C GLU A 163 -9.41 -14.85 -9.75
N ASP A 164 -8.50 -15.77 -10.10
CA ASP A 164 -8.06 -16.83 -9.18
C ASP A 164 -7.33 -16.23 -7.97
N PHE A 165 -6.48 -15.22 -8.19
CA PHE A 165 -5.82 -14.51 -7.09
C PHE A 165 -6.86 -13.81 -6.18
N TYR A 166 -7.86 -13.12 -6.76
CA TYR A 166 -8.94 -12.52 -5.99
C TYR A 166 -9.68 -13.55 -5.13
N ARG A 167 -9.97 -14.75 -5.66
CA ARG A 167 -10.68 -15.80 -4.92
C ARG A 167 -9.94 -16.27 -3.66
N GLU A 168 -8.61 -16.18 -3.68
CA GLU A 168 -7.75 -16.51 -2.54
C GLU A 168 -7.52 -15.32 -1.60
N HIS A 169 -7.75 -14.08 -2.07
CA HIS A 169 -7.46 -12.82 -1.37
C HIS A 169 -8.67 -11.87 -1.42
N LYS A 170 -9.83 -12.32 -0.92
CA LYS A 170 -11.07 -11.56 -0.97
C LYS A 170 -11.12 -10.41 0.01
N THR A 171 -10.35 -10.47 1.09
CA THR A 171 -10.38 -9.51 2.19
C THR A 171 -9.08 -8.75 2.31
N ILE A 172 -9.22 -7.50 2.75
CA ILE A 172 -8.16 -6.57 3.08
C ILE A 172 -8.39 -6.15 4.52
N ARG A 173 -7.35 -6.14 5.35
CA ARG A 173 -7.43 -5.58 6.69
C ARG A 173 -6.82 -4.19 6.68
N PHE A 174 -7.55 -3.24 7.20
CA PHE A 174 -7.03 -1.92 7.47
C PHE A 174 -7.42 -1.53 8.89
N ASP A 175 -6.48 -1.70 9.80
CA ASP A 175 -6.60 -1.28 11.18
C ASP A 175 -6.26 0.21 11.25
N THR A 176 -7.19 1.03 11.73
CA THR A 176 -6.93 2.42 12.09
C THR A 176 -6.41 2.48 13.53
N LEU A 177 -6.08 3.67 14.04
CA LEU A 177 -5.76 3.81 15.46
C LEU A 177 -7.00 3.72 16.36
N ASP A 178 -8.21 3.81 15.78
CA ASP A 178 -9.47 3.80 16.53
C ASP A 178 -10.19 2.45 16.47
N SER A 179 -9.99 1.65 15.41
CA SER A 179 -10.72 0.42 15.18
C SER A 179 -9.97 -0.57 14.29
N PHE A 180 -10.26 -1.85 14.46
CA PHE A 180 -9.89 -2.89 13.50
C PHE A 180 -10.90 -2.88 12.36
N GLY A 181 -10.41 -3.12 11.14
CA GLY A 181 -11.27 -3.12 9.96
C GLY A 181 -10.95 -4.27 9.00
N GLU A 182 -11.96 -5.07 8.67
CA GLU A 182 -11.88 -6.06 7.60
C GLU A 182 -12.78 -5.61 6.44
N TYR A 183 -12.22 -5.57 5.24
CA TYR A 183 -12.87 -5.06 4.04
C TYR A 183 -12.98 -6.16 2.99
N GLU A 184 -14.15 -6.32 2.37
CA GLU A 184 -14.37 -7.26 1.28
C GLU A 184 -14.25 -6.56 -0.07
N VAL A 185 -13.45 -7.15 -0.97
CA VAL A 185 -13.19 -6.57 -2.30
C VAL A 185 -14.44 -6.56 -3.17
N ILE A 186 -14.84 -5.37 -3.63
CA ILE A 186 -15.96 -5.13 -4.53
C ILE A 186 -15.52 -5.21 -6.00
N ALA A 187 -14.39 -4.56 -6.32
CA ALA A 187 -13.90 -4.43 -7.69
C ALA A 187 -12.39 -4.29 -7.73
N ALA A 188 -11.78 -4.87 -8.75
CA ALA A 188 -10.40 -4.64 -9.15
C ALA A 188 -10.37 -4.25 -10.62
N PHE A 189 -9.74 -3.11 -10.94
CA PHE A 189 -9.73 -2.59 -12.31
C PHE A 189 -8.45 -1.80 -12.63
N LYS A 190 -8.22 -1.60 -13.93
CA LYS A 190 -7.14 -0.75 -14.44
C LYS A 190 -7.71 0.56 -14.98
N THR A 191 -7.01 1.66 -14.71
CA THR A 191 -7.35 2.98 -15.22
C THR A 191 -6.09 3.79 -15.48
N VAL A 192 -6.22 5.02 -16.00
CA VAL A 192 -5.10 5.93 -16.23
C VAL A 192 -5.29 7.18 -15.37
N ALA A 193 -4.34 7.46 -14.48
CA ALA A 193 -4.38 8.67 -13.68
C ALA A 193 -4.10 9.92 -14.55
N TYR A 194 -4.72 11.04 -14.19
CA TYR A 194 -4.57 12.35 -14.84
C TYR A 194 -5.08 12.40 -16.30
N SER A 195 -5.87 11.41 -16.74
CA SER A 195 -6.58 11.44 -18.01
C SER A 195 -7.96 12.08 -17.81
N GLU A 196 -8.39 12.92 -18.76
CA GLU A 196 -9.75 13.51 -18.72
C GLU A 196 -10.83 12.49 -19.14
N GLU A 197 -10.43 11.43 -19.86
CA GLU A 197 -11.33 10.41 -20.42
C GLU A 197 -11.50 9.21 -19.49
N ASP A 198 -10.57 9.02 -18.51
CA ASP A 198 -10.57 7.87 -17.63
C ASP A 198 -11.22 8.17 -16.27
N PHE A 199 -11.67 7.11 -15.60
CA PHE A 199 -12.33 7.21 -14.30
C PHE A 199 -11.40 7.71 -13.19
N LYS A 200 -11.75 8.86 -12.61
CA LYS A 200 -10.99 9.54 -11.55
C LYS A 200 -11.43 9.04 -10.17
N TYR A 201 -11.23 7.76 -9.88
CA TYR A 201 -11.62 7.09 -8.62
C TYR A 201 -11.19 7.86 -7.37
N TYR A 202 -10.05 8.55 -7.43
CA TYR A 202 -9.46 9.31 -6.32
C TYR A 202 -10.19 10.64 -6.00
N HIS A 203 -11.15 11.06 -6.80
CA HIS A 203 -12.01 12.21 -6.49
C HIS A 203 -13.17 11.83 -5.57
N PHE A 204 -13.50 10.55 -5.48
CA PHE A 204 -14.59 10.08 -4.63
C PHE A 204 -14.05 9.78 -3.23
N VAL A 205 -14.21 10.72 -2.32
CA VAL A 205 -13.87 10.61 -0.88
C VAL A 205 -15.14 10.65 -0.04
N ASN A 206 -16.05 11.58 -0.34
CA ASN A 206 -17.37 11.70 0.30
C ASN A 206 -18.45 11.76 -0.76
N ALA A 207 -19.54 11.06 -0.52
CA ALA A 207 -20.72 11.08 -1.39
C ALA A 207 -21.62 12.26 -1.04
N GLU A 208 -21.93 13.08 -2.03
CA GLU A 208 -22.90 14.18 -1.85
C GLU A 208 -24.35 13.67 -1.69
N SER A 209 -24.61 12.43 -2.11
CA SER A 209 -25.90 11.77 -2.05
C SER A 209 -25.79 10.27 -2.28
N ALA A 210 -26.85 9.51 -1.95
CA ALA A 210 -26.95 8.09 -2.29
C ALA A 210 -26.74 7.83 -3.80
N GLY A 211 -27.31 8.67 -4.67
CA GLY A 211 -27.11 8.53 -6.11
C GLY A 211 -25.68 8.75 -6.57
N ALA A 212 -24.90 9.60 -5.89
CA ALA A 212 -23.47 9.80 -6.17
C ALA A 212 -22.66 8.58 -5.73
N PHE A 213 -22.99 8.00 -4.57
CA PHE A 213 -22.39 6.76 -4.08
C PHE A 213 -22.66 5.58 -5.02
N ASP A 214 -23.94 5.35 -5.36
CA ASP A 214 -24.36 4.30 -6.27
C ASP A 214 -23.70 4.44 -7.65
N GLY A 215 -23.56 5.67 -8.13
CA GLY A 215 -22.86 5.98 -9.38
C GLY A 215 -21.39 5.59 -9.34
N TYR A 216 -20.69 5.87 -8.23
CA TYR A 216 -19.29 5.46 -8.03
C TYR A 216 -19.14 3.93 -8.02
N ILE A 217 -19.98 3.22 -7.28
CA ILE A 217 -19.96 1.75 -7.22
C ILE A 217 -20.28 1.15 -8.59
N ALA A 218 -21.26 1.69 -9.30
CA ALA A 218 -21.62 1.23 -10.65
C ALA A 218 -20.44 1.39 -11.63
N GLU A 219 -19.71 2.51 -11.58
CA GLU A 219 -18.54 2.75 -12.41
C GLU A 219 -17.38 1.79 -12.05
N CYS A 220 -17.10 1.59 -10.76
CA CYS A 220 -16.11 0.61 -10.31
C CYS A 220 -16.42 -0.81 -10.83
N LYS A 221 -17.70 -1.23 -10.76
CA LYS A 221 -18.14 -2.54 -11.25
C LYS A 221 -18.13 -2.63 -12.77
N ALA A 222 -18.42 -1.54 -13.48
CA ALA A 222 -18.37 -1.51 -14.96
C ALA A 222 -16.94 -1.66 -15.50
N LEU A 223 -15.96 -1.16 -14.75
CA LEU A 223 -14.53 -1.26 -15.08
C LEU A 223 -13.87 -2.53 -14.56
N ALA A 224 -14.54 -3.26 -13.64
CA ALA A 224 -13.97 -4.43 -12.98
C ALA A 224 -13.54 -5.51 -13.97
N LEU A 225 -12.37 -6.10 -13.73
CA LEU A 225 -11.78 -7.17 -14.55
C LEU A 225 -12.58 -8.47 -14.49
N TYR A 226 -13.37 -8.65 -13.43
CA TYR A 226 -14.27 -9.78 -13.18
C TYR A 226 -15.36 -9.36 -12.20
N ASP A 227 -16.43 -10.14 -12.15
CA ASP A 227 -17.54 -9.92 -11.18
C ASP A 227 -17.20 -10.62 -9.86
N THR A 228 -17.10 -9.84 -8.78
CA THR A 228 -16.87 -10.37 -7.43
C THR A 228 -18.16 -10.90 -6.77
N GLY A 229 -19.33 -10.53 -7.28
CA GLY A 229 -20.62 -10.77 -6.65
C GLY A 229 -20.90 -9.86 -5.46
N VAL A 230 -19.94 -9.02 -5.06
CA VAL A 230 -20.04 -8.09 -3.92
C VAL A 230 -20.46 -6.71 -4.40
N SER A 231 -21.22 -5.98 -3.57
CA SER A 231 -21.60 -4.59 -3.81
C SER A 231 -21.62 -3.81 -2.50
N ALA A 232 -21.68 -2.49 -2.59
CA ALA A 232 -21.86 -1.60 -1.46
C ALA A 232 -23.08 -0.71 -1.66
N GLU A 233 -23.66 -0.25 -0.54
CA GLU A 233 -24.80 0.66 -0.48
C GLU A 233 -24.38 1.97 0.18
N TYR A 234 -25.13 3.03 -0.05
CA TYR A 234 -24.87 4.33 0.58
C TYR A 234 -24.92 4.22 2.10
N GLY A 235 -23.81 4.58 2.76
CA GLY A 235 -23.59 4.40 4.19
C GLY A 235 -22.52 3.34 4.51
N ASP A 236 -22.19 2.45 3.56
CA ASP A 236 -21.04 1.57 3.70
C ASP A 236 -19.74 2.40 3.63
N GLN A 237 -18.76 2.03 4.46
CA GLN A 237 -17.41 2.58 4.39
C GLN A 237 -16.58 1.82 3.36
N LEU A 238 -15.87 2.58 2.52
CA LEU A 238 -15.02 2.03 1.47
C LEU A 238 -13.55 2.28 1.77
N ILE A 239 -12.71 1.38 1.24
CA ILE A 239 -11.27 1.59 1.08
C ILE A 239 -10.90 1.39 -0.38
N THR A 240 -10.06 2.26 -0.92
CA THR A 240 -9.54 2.19 -2.28
C THR A 240 -8.03 2.12 -2.25
N LEU A 241 -7.45 0.98 -2.65
CA LEU A 241 -6.00 0.80 -2.78
C LEU A 241 -5.57 1.07 -4.20
N SER A 242 -4.50 1.84 -4.39
CA SER A 242 -4.01 2.21 -5.71
C SER A 242 -2.49 2.10 -5.82
N THR A 243 -2.03 1.51 -6.91
CA THR A 243 -0.62 1.44 -7.27
C THR A 243 -0.38 1.69 -8.75
N CYS A 244 0.88 1.93 -9.14
CA CYS A 244 1.24 2.05 -10.55
C CYS A 244 1.09 0.71 -11.27
N GLU A 245 0.57 0.78 -12.49
CA GLU A 245 0.48 -0.33 -13.43
C GLU A 245 1.13 0.11 -14.76
N TYR A 246 1.98 -0.74 -15.34
CA TYR A 246 2.92 -0.30 -16.37
C TYR A 246 2.51 -0.67 -17.81
N SER A 247 1.31 -1.19 -18.04
CA SER A 247 0.80 -1.46 -19.40
C SER A 247 0.47 -0.18 -20.16
N ARG A 248 0.25 0.94 -19.44
CA ARG A 248 -0.03 2.27 -19.99
C ARG A 248 0.77 3.35 -19.25
N THR A 249 1.02 4.48 -19.93
CA THR A 249 1.56 5.67 -19.26
C THR A 249 0.57 6.15 -18.21
N ASN A 250 1.04 6.39 -16.98
CA ASN A 250 0.22 6.72 -15.82
C ASN A 250 -0.85 5.68 -15.46
N GLY A 251 -0.67 4.43 -15.89
CA GLY A 251 -1.56 3.32 -15.54
C GLY A 251 -1.64 3.10 -14.04
N ARG A 252 -2.81 2.73 -13.57
CA ARG A 252 -3.08 2.37 -12.17
C ARG A 252 -3.83 1.04 -12.11
N MET A 253 -3.42 0.22 -11.16
CA MET A 253 -4.22 -0.87 -10.63
C MET A 253 -4.93 -0.36 -9.39
N VAL A 254 -6.25 -0.53 -9.37
CA VAL A 254 -7.14 -0.05 -8.30
C VAL A 254 -7.93 -1.23 -7.77
N VAL A 255 -7.98 -1.36 -6.44
CA VAL A 255 -8.80 -2.34 -5.73
C VAL A 255 -9.69 -1.58 -4.77
N VAL A 256 -11.00 -1.73 -4.90
CA VAL A 256 -12.02 -1.11 -4.05
C VAL A 256 -12.66 -2.20 -3.20
N ALA A 257 -12.77 -1.94 -1.90
CA ALA A 257 -13.37 -2.85 -0.94
C ALA A 257 -14.30 -2.10 0.01
N LYS A 258 -15.27 -2.80 0.61
CA LYS A 258 -16.19 -2.27 1.62
C LYS A 258 -15.91 -2.87 2.99
N LEU A 259 -16.07 -2.07 4.03
CA LEU A 259 -15.98 -2.54 5.42
C LEU A 259 -17.06 -3.60 5.67
N LEU A 260 -16.65 -4.71 6.29
CA LEU A 260 -17.57 -5.71 6.81
C LEU A 260 -18.08 -5.25 8.17
N GLU A 261 -19.40 -5.33 8.38
CA GLU A 261 -19.97 -5.15 9.72
C GLU A 261 -19.64 -6.37 10.58
N GLU A 262 -19.28 -6.15 11.86
CA GLU A 262 -19.06 -7.22 12.83
C GLU A 262 -20.35 -7.94 13.22
#